data_83b0d9569e79e06c524cc4612203ccc0
#
_entry.id   83b0d9569e79e06c524cc4612203ccc0
#
_cell.length_a   1.000
_cell.length_b   1.000
_cell.length_c   1.000
_cell.angle_alpha   90.00
_cell.angle_beta   90.00
_cell.angle_gamma   90.00
#
_symmetry.space_group_name_H-M   'P 1'
#
loop_
_entity.id
_entity.type
_entity.pdbx_description
1 polymer ?
#
loop_
_entity_poly.entity_id
_entity_poly.type
_entity_poly.pdbx_seq_one_letter_code
_entity_poly.pdbx_strand_id
1 'polypeptide(L)'
;MRIIITIITFVLTIAVAPAQSHGIYKMPPFERAVCCIKFFEGLHQAKDYPYIGYGHRIQPGEHFRLPLTRKQADALLRRDLHKLCKMFRSYGKDSLLLATLAYNVGYGTLMGNANHPKSRLIQKIESGDRNIHDDYIRFCRYKGKVVPSIRKRRKVELLLLFHT
;
A
#
# COMPACT_ATOMS: atom_id res chain seq x y z
N MET A 1 72.24 -1.18 18.01
CA MET A 1 71.18 -0.15 18.05
C MET A 1 69.96 -0.71 17.31
N ARG A 2 68.95 -1.26 18.04
CA ARG A 2 67.77 -1.89 17.49
C ARG A 2 66.67 -0.84 17.45
N ILE A 3 66.22 -0.47 16.25
CA ILE A 3 65.09 0.45 16.04
C ILE A 3 63.80 -0.38 16.14
N ILE A 4 63.00 -0.14 17.18
CA ILE A 4 61.66 -0.73 17.33
C ILE A 4 60.70 0.19 16.59
N ILE A 5 60.14 -0.30 15.45
CA ILE A 5 59.08 0.38 14.70
C ILE A 5 57.76 -0.06 15.35
N THR A 6 57.12 0.84 16.10
CA THR A 6 55.78 0.64 16.64
C THR A 6 54.75 0.96 15.55
N ILE A 7 54.11 -0.07 15.01
CA ILE A 7 52.98 0.09 14.08
C ILE A 7 51.72 0.37 14.90
N ILE A 8 51.24 1.62 14.88
CA ILE A 8 49.95 2.01 15.45
C ILE A 8 48.89 1.66 14.44
N THR A 9 48.18 0.55 14.68
CA THR A 9 47.00 0.16 13.91
C THR A 9 45.82 1.04 14.35
N PHE A 10 45.44 2.00 13.49
CA PHE A 10 44.25 2.84 13.68
C PHE A 10 43.03 2.02 13.26
N VAL A 11 42.32 1.43 14.23
CA VAL A 11 41.07 0.76 13.98
C VAL A 11 39.99 1.82 13.80
N LEU A 12 39.64 2.10 12.54
CA LEU A 12 38.52 2.98 12.20
C LEU A 12 37.21 2.23 12.47
N THR A 13 36.62 2.40 13.63
CA THR A 13 35.27 1.93 13.95
C THR A 13 34.25 2.80 13.19
N ILE A 14 33.78 2.31 12.05
CA ILE A 14 32.65 2.90 11.37
C ILE A 14 31.42 2.62 12.24
N ALA A 15 31.01 3.61 13.02
CA ALA A 15 29.73 3.59 13.71
C ALA A 15 28.62 3.66 12.63
N VAL A 16 28.06 2.52 12.27
CA VAL A 16 26.84 2.46 11.47
C VAL A 16 25.72 3.02 12.34
N ALA A 17 25.39 4.31 12.15
CA ALA A 17 24.22 4.90 12.77
C ALA A 17 22.99 4.10 12.34
N PRO A 18 22.11 3.68 13.29
CA PRO A 18 20.87 3.00 12.91
C PRO A 18 20.06 3.93 12.00
N ALA A 19 19.77 3.47 10.80
CA ALA A 19 18.94 4.20 9.85
C ALA A 19 17.62 4.57 10.55
N GLN A 20 17.37 5.86 10.72
CA GLN A 20 16.17 6.36 11.39
C GLN A 20 14.94 6.01 10.53
N SER A 21 14.34 4.86 10.78
CA SER A 21 13.08 4.39 10.18
C SER A 21 11.84 5.18 10.66
N HIS A 22 12.05 6.36 11.24
CA HIS A 22 11.01 7.11 11.99
C HIS A 22 10.06 7.94 11.12
N GLY A 23 10.31 8.09 9.80
CA GLY A 23 9.54 9.03 8.98
C GLY A 23 8.09 8.61 8.76
N ILE A 24 7.84 7.39 8.29
CA ILE A 24 6.50 6.98 7.84
C ILE A 24 5.53 6.75 9.01
N TYR A 25 6.01 6.23 10.15
CA TYR A 25 5.15 5.99 11.31
C TYR A 25 4.71 7.26 12.05
N LYS A 26 5.41 8.38 11.84
CA LYS A 26 4.99 9.70 12.34
C LYS A 26 3.87 10.33 11.50
N MET A 27 3.65 9.82 10.28
CA MET A 27 2.58 10.31 9.42
C MET A 27 1.22 9.82 9.91
N PRO A 28 0.15 10.63 9.70
CA PRO A 28 -1.22 10.15 9.88
C PRO A 28 -1.48 8.88 9.06
N PRO A 29 -2.32 7.94 9.52
CA PRO A 29 -2.59 6.68 8.82
C PRO A 29 -2.97 6.84 7.35
N PHE A 30 -3.80 7.85 7.03
CA PHE A 30 -4.20 8.16 5.64
C PHE A 30 -2.99 8.50 4.75
N GLU A 31 -2.04 9.29 5.26
CA GLU A 31 -0.82 9.64 4.53
C GLU A 31 0.08 8.41 4.31
N ARG A 32 0.12 7.48 5.28
CA ARG A 32 0.83 6.20 5.11
C ARG A 32 0.23 5.39 3.96
N ALA A 33 -1.11 5.33 3.86
CA ALA A 33 -1.81 4.65 2.78
C ALA A 33 -1.52 5.30 1.42
N VAL A 34 -1.58 6.64 1.34
CA VAL A 34 -1.24 7.40 0.12
C VAL A 34 0.20 7.13 -0.31
N CYS A 35 1.17 7.19 0.62
CA CYS A 35 2.57 6.88 0.31
C CYS A 35 2.74 5.43 -0.17
N CYS A 36 2.08 4.48 0.48
CA CYS A 36 2.12 3.07 0.12
C CYS A 36 1.59 2.84 -1.31
N ILE A 37 0.42 3.40 -1.64
CA ILE A 37 -0.16 3.28 -2.98
C ILE A 37 0.77 3.90 -4.02
N LYS A 38 1.26 5.12 -3.82
CA LYS A 38 2.20 5.79 -4.74
C LYS A 38 3.45 4.97 -5.00
N PHE A 39 4.00 4.34 -3.94
CA PHE A 39 5.21 3.53 -4.05
C PHE A 39 4.99 2.29 -4.93
N PHE A 40 3.85 1.60 -4.79
CA PHE A 40 3.60 0.37 -5.51
C PHE A 40 2.99 0.56 -6.89
N GLU A 41 2.17 1.59 -7.11
CA GLU A 41 1.56 1.86 -8.42
C GLU A 41 2.52 2.64 -9.34
N GLY A 42 3.31 3.58 -8.80
CA GLY A 42 4.05 4.53 -9.62
C GLY A 42 3.13 5.53 -10.32
N LEU A 43 3.72 6.46 -11.07
CA LEU A 43 2.95 7.42 -11.88
C LEU A 43 2.76 6.84 -13.28
N HIS A 44 1.51 6.55 -13.64
CA HIS A 44 1.13 6.00 -14.93
C HIS A 44 1.46 6.95 -16.08
N GLN A 45 1.91 6.37 -17.19
CA GLN A 45 2.27 7.05 -18.43
C GLN A 45 1.18 6.85 -19.50
N ALA A 46 1.31 7.51 -20.64
CA ALA A 46 0.32 7.39 -21.73
C ALA A 46 0.09 5.96 -22.21
N LYS A 47 1.11 5.10 -22.14
CA LYS A 47 1.01 3.66 -22.50
C LYS A 47 0.10 2.84 -21.57
N ASP A 48 -0.15 3.36 -20.37
CA ASP A 48 -0.94 2.66 -19.34
C ASP A 48 -2.45 2.95 -19.46
N TYR A 49 -2.87 3.75 -20.50
CA TYR A 49 -4.28 4.03 -20.75
C TYR A 49 -5.13 2.74 -20.74
N PRO A 50 -6.30 2.71 -20.10
CA PRO A 50 -7.05 3.83 -19.49
C PRO A 50 -6.71 4.15 -18.03
N TYR A 51 -5.55 3.71 -17.54
CA TYR A 51 -5.10 4.02 -16.19
C TYR A 51 -4.26 5.29 -16.19
N ILE A 52 -4.55 6.21 -15.26
CA ILE A 52 -3.88 7.51 -15.13
C ILE A 52 -3.48 7.78 -13.68
N GLY A 53 -2.61 8.76 -13.49
CA GLY A 53 -2.15 9.14 -12.16
C GLY A 53 -1.48 7.99 -11.42
N TYR A 54 -1.95 7.66 -10.23
CA TYR A 54 -1.47 6.53 -9.43
C TYR A 54 -2.45 5.36 -9.47
N GLY A 55 -2.92 4.98 -10.68
CA GLY A 55 -3.76 3.80 -10.87
C GLY A 55 -5.26 4.07 -10.98
N HIS A 56 -5.68 5.33 -11.14
CA HIS A 56 -7.07 5.65 -11.43
C HIS A 56 -7.44 5.14 -12.83
N ARG A 57 -8.46 4.30 -12.92
CA ARG A 57 -9.05 3.90 -14.20
C ARG A 57 -10.14 4.91 -14.59
N ILE A 58 -9.97 5.57 -15.74
CA ILE A 58 -10.95 6.52 -16.27
C ILE A 58 -12.32 5.84 -16.38
N GLN A 59 -13.34 6.45 -15.81
CA GLN A 59 -14.72 5.99 -15.84
C GLN A 59 -15.50 6.66 -17.00
N PRO A 60 -16.59 6.05 -17.47
CA PRO A 60 -17.48 6.70 -18.45
C PRO A 60 -17.91 8.09 -17.95
N GLY A 61 -17.78 9.10 -18.81
CA GLY A 61 -18.13 10.50 -18.49
C GLY A 61 -17.03 11.28 -17.76
N GLU A 62 -15.89 10.68 -17.42
CA GLU A 62 -14.74 11.40 -16.90
C GLU A 62 -13.85 11.91 -18.05
N HIS A 63 -13.45 13.18 -17.97
CA HIS A 63 -12.57 13.84 -18.94
C HIS A 63 -11.34 14.41 -18.25
N PHE A 64 -10.16 14.01 -18.70
CA PHE A 64 -8.88 14.47 -18.14
C PHE A 64 -7.99 15.02 -19.26
N ARG A 65 -7.33 16.16 -18.99
CA ARG A 65 -6.23 16.65 -19.84
C ARG A 65 -4.96 15.90 -19.43
N LEU A 66 -4.45 15.07 -20.33
CA LEU A 66 -3.26 14.26 -20.11
C LEU A 66 -2.00 14.88 -20.73
N PRO A 67 -0.81 14.61 -20.19
CA PRO A 67 -0.54 13.84 -18.96
C PRO A 67 -0.91 14.62 -17.69
N LEU A 68 -1.26 13.91 -16.61
CA LEU A 68 -1.47 14.54 -15.32
C LEU A 68 -0.15 14.98 -14.69
N THR A 69 -0.13 16.16 -14.08
CA THR A 69 0.95 16.55 -13.18
C THR A 69 0.94 15.68 -11.91
N ARG A 70 2.09 15.59 -11.22
CA ARG A 70 2.16 14.86 -9.93
C ARG A 70 1.14 15.37 -8.92
N LYS A 71 0.88 16.68 -8.88
CA LYS A 71 -0.12 17.29 -7.98
C LYS A 71 -1.54 16.86 -8.33
N GLN A 72 -1.88 16.84 -9.62
CA GLN A 72 -3.19 16.37 -10.08
C GLN A 72 -3.38 14.86 -9.81
N ALA A 73 -2.36 14.05 -10.08
CA ALA A 73 -2.37 12.62 -9.79
C ALA A 73 -2.53 12.33 -8.30
N ASP A 74 -1.86 13.11 -7.42
CA ASP A 74 -2.03 13.01 -5.97
C ASP A 74 -3.44 13.36 -5.52
N ALA A 75 -4.00 14.45 -6.02
CA ALA A 75 -5.37 14.85 -5.70
C ALA A 75 -6.40 13.80 -6.14
N LEU A 76 -6.18 13.19 -7.32
CA LEU A 76 -7.03 12.13 -7.85
C LEU A 76 -6.98 10.87 -6.99
N LEU A 77 -5.78 10.40 -6.62
CA LEU A 77 -5.58 9.29 -5.70
C LEU A 77 -6.31 9.53 -4.36
N ARG A 78 -6.12 10.70 -3.76
CA ARG A 78 -6.78 11.05 -2.48
C ARG A 78 -8.29 11.04 -2.59
N ARG A 79 -8.86 11.60 -3.66
CA ARG A 79 -10.29 11.57 -3.97
C ARG A 79 -10.81 10.14 -3.98
N ASP A 80 -10.14 9.26 -4.72
CA ASP A 80 -10.55 7.87 -4.90
C ASP A 80 -10.41 7.07 -3.60
N LEU A 81 -9.32 7.26 -2.87
CA LEU A 81 -9.12 6.60 -1.57
C LEU A 81 -10.14 7.06 -0.53
N HIS A 82 -10.46 8.36 -0.48
CA HIS A 82 -11.54 8.87 0.38
C HIS A 82 -12.90 8.27 0.03
N LYS A 83 -13.21 8.12 -1.26
CA LYS A 83 -14.43 7.45 -1.71
C LYS A 83 -14.50 6.02 -1.18
N LEU A 84 -13.42 5.27 -1.31
CA LEU A 84 -13.34 3.90 -0.78
C LEU A 84 -13.44 3.86 0.75
N CYS A 85 -12.79 4.77 1.48
CA CYS A 85 -12.92 4.87 2.94
C CYS A 85 -14.40 5.10 3.35
N LYS A 86 -15.13 5.96 2.62
CA LYS A 86 -16.57 6.16 2.86
C LYS A 86 -17.38 4.88 2.65
N MET A 87 -17.04 4.09 1.63
CA MET A 87 -17.72 2.81 1.35
C MET A 87 -17.47 1.77 2.46
N PHE A 88 -16.30 1.80 3.10
CA PHE A 88 -15.94 0.90 4.20
C PHE A 88 -16.14 1.51 5.59
N ARG A 89 -16.84 2.67 5.72
CA ARG A 89 -16.97 3.38 7.00
C ARG A 89 -17.52 2.53 8.17
N SER A 90 -18.39 1.56 7.87
CA SER A 90 -18.97 0.65 8.86
C SER A 90 -17.95 -0.31 9.49
N TYR A 91 -16.77 -0.46 8.91
CA TYR A 91 -15.69 -1.30 9.41
C TYR A 91 -14.76 -0.57 10.41
N GLY A 92 -15.10 0.66 10.78
CA GLY A 92 -14.39 1.41 11.83
C GLY A 92 -12.87 1.49 11.58
N LYS A 93 -12.09 0.98 12.51
CA LYS A 93 -10.61 1.00 12.43
C LYS A 93 -10.03 0.28 11.22
N ASP A 94 -10.73 -0.65 10.61
CA ASP A 94 -10.28 -1.40 9.43
C ASP A 94 -10.64 -0.71 8.10
N SER A 95 -11.44 0.36 8.15
CA SER A 95 -11.91 1.08 6.96
C SER A 95 -10.77 1.47 6.02
N LEU A 96 -9.70 2.06 6.53
CA LEU A 96 -8.57 2.51 5.71
C LEU A 96 -7.75 1.34 5.14
N LEU A 97 -7.55 0.27 5.92
CA LEU A 97 -6.88 -0.94 5.46
C LEU A 97 -7.65 -1.58 4.30
N LEU A 98 -8.97 -1.73 4.45
CA LEU A 98 -9.86 -2.28 3.41
C LEU A 98 -9.94 -1.38 2.18
N ALA A 99 -10.00 -0.06 2.37
CA ALA A 99 -9.97 0.90 1.27
C ALA A 99 -8.66 0.82 0.47
N THR A 100 -7.52 0.70 1.15
CA THR A 100 -6.21 0.55 0.52
C THR A 100 -6.10 -0.73 -0.30
N LEU A 101 -6.62 -1.84 0.23
CA LEU A 101 -6.70 -3.10 -0.50
C LEU A 101 -7.63 -2.99 -1.71
N ALA A 102 -8.83 -2.43 -1.51
CA ALA A 102 -9.84 -2.26 -2.56
C ALA A 102 -9.38 -1.33 -3.70
N TYR A 103 -8.51 -0.37 -3.41
CA TYR A 103 -7.90 0.49 -4.43
C TYR A 103 -7.16 -0.33 -5.49
N ASN A 104 -6.54 -1.45 -5.11
CA ASN A 104 -5.83 -2.33 -6.03
C ASN A 104 -6.69 -3.48 -6.58
N VAL A 105 -7.51 -4.13 -5.74
CA VAL A 105 -8.25 -5.34 -6.14
C VAL A 105 -9.71 -5.08 -6.51
N GLY A 106 -10.22 -3.88 -6.24
CA GLY A 106 -11.62 -3.50 -6.43
C GLY A 106 -12.51 -3.81 -5.24
N TYR A 107 -13.50 -2.95 -4.99
CA TYR A 107 -14.47 -3.09 -3.90
C TYR A 107 -15.29 -4.40 -3.99
N GLY A 108 -15.78 -4.74 -5.20
CA GLY A 108 -16.57 -5.94 -5.42
C GLY A 108 -15.82 -7.25 -5.14
N THR A 109 -14.48 -7.25 -5.31
CA THR A 109 -13.65 -8.42 -4.96
C THR A 109 -13.67 -8.71 -3.46
N LEU A 110 -13.83 -7.68 -2.63
CA LEU A 110 -13.90 -7.83 -1.18
C LEU A 110 -15.32 -8.10 -0.70
N MET A 111 -16.28 -7.28 -1.17
CA MET A 111 -17.64 -7.28 -0.67
C MET A 111 -18.55 -8.29 -1.34
N GLY A 112 -18.07 -8.89 -2.45
CA GLY A 112 -18.92 -9.77 -3.26
C GLY A 112 -20.00 -9.02 -4.03
N ASN A 113 -20.90 -9.77 -4.63
CA ASN A 113 -22.09 -9.30 -5.34
C ASN A 113 -23.15 -10.40 -5.34
N ALA A 114 -24.23 -10.24 -6.11
CA ALA A 114 -25.31 -11.23 -6.18
C ALA A 114 -24.82 -12.66 -6.53
N ASN A 115 -23.72 -12.79 -7.27
CA ASN A 115 -23.20 -14.08 -7.77
C ASN A 115 -21.99 -14.59 -6.98
N HIS A 116 -21.39 -13.77 -6.15
CA HIS A 116 -20.18 -14.10 -5.41
C HIS A 116 -20.28 -13.64 -3.95
N PRO A 117 -20.01 -14.52 -2.98
CA PRO A 117 -20.04 -14.15 -1.56
C PRO A 117 -18.94 -13.13 -1.22
N LYS A 118 -19.10 -12.48 -0.08
CA LYS A 118 -18.04 -11.66 0.53
C LYS A 118 -16.77 -12.49 0.69
N SER A 119 -15.62 -11.85 0.52
CA SER A 119 -14.33 -12.50 0.74
C SER A 119 -14.21 -13.01 2.19
N ARG A 120 -13.42 -14.06 2.38
CA ARG A 120 -13.15 -14.60 3.72
C ARG A 120 -12.54 -13.55 4.66
N LEU A 121 -11.75 -12.62 4.13
CA LEU A 121 -11.23 -11.47 4.88
C LEU A 121 -12.37 -10.65 5.50
N ILE A 122 -13.37 -10.28 4.70
CA ILE A 122 -14.52 -9.50 5.18
C ILE A 122 -15.33 -10.29 6.20
N GLN A 123 -15.61 -11.57 5.93
CA GLN A 123 -16.34 -12.44 6.85
C GLN A 123 -15.67 -12.55 8.23
N LYS A 124 -14.33 -12.67 8.26
CA LYS A 124 -13.56 -12.69 9.51
C LYS A 124 -13.65 -11.36 10.27
N ILE A 125 -13.48 -10.24 9.59
CA ILE A 125 -13.60 -8.92 10.23
C ILE A 125 -15.01 -8.72 10.80
N GLU A 126 -16.05 -9.12 10.07
CA GLU A 126 -17.44 -9.03 10.50
C GLU A 126 -17.75 -9.93 11.71
N SER A 127 -17.08 -11.09 11.83
CA SER A 127 -17.18 -11.97 13.00
C SER A 127 -16.31 -11.55 14.19
N GLY A 128 -15.53 -10.47 14.04
CA GLY A 128 -14.58 -10.02 15.08
C GLY A 128 -13.27 -10.80 15.13
N ASP A 129 -13.05 -11.74 14.20
CA ASP A 129 -11.79 -12.49 14.12
C ASP A 129 -10.67 -11.57 13.60
N ARG A 130 -9.68 -11.32 14.47
CA ARG A 130 -8.51 -10.47 14.14
C ARG A 130 -7.37 -11.22 13.46
N ASN A 131 -7.46 -12.56 13.34
CA ASN A 131 -6.46 -13.35 12.64
C ASN A 131 -6.67 -13.28 11.12
N ILE A 132 -6.51 -12.07 10.54
CA ILE A 132 -6.78 -11.77 9.13
C ILE A 132 -5.55 -11.78 8.25
N HIS A 133 -4.35 -11.95 8.82
CA HIS A 133 -3.08 -11.78 8.10
C HIS A 133 -3.02 -12.62 6.82
N ASP A 134 -3.28 -13.92 6.92
CA ASP A 134 -3.17 -14.82 5.76
C ASP A 134 -4.27 -14.55 4.72
N ASP A 135 -5.49 -14.22 5.18
CA ASP A 135 -6.59 -13.89 4.28
C ASP A 135 -6.32 -12.59 3.51
N TYR A 136 -5.67 -11.59 4.14
CA TYR A 136 -5.21 -10.38 3.49
C TYR A 136 -4.08 -10.65 2.48
N ILE A 137 -3.07 -11.43 2.87
CA ILE A 137 -1.94 -11.77 2.00
C ILE A 137 -2.37 -12.57 0.75
N ARG A 138 -3.46 -13.35 0.82
CA ARG A 138 -4.00 -14.10 -0.34
C ARG A 138 -4.35 -13.21 -1.53
N PHE A 139 -4.63 -11.92 -1.34
CA PHE A 139 -4.84 -10.95 -2.43
C PHE A 139 -3.53 -10.58 -3.17
N CYS A 140 -2.63 -11.55 -3.30
CA CYS A 140 -1.37 -11.45 -4.05
C CYS A 140 -1.32 -12.37 -5.28
N ARG A 141 -2.47 -12.88 -5.74
CA ARG A 141 -2.51 -13.81 -6.87
C ARG A 141 -3.01 -13.13 -8.15
N TYR A 142 -2.40 -13.48 -9.26
CA TYR A 142 -2.87 -13.15 -10.60
C TYR A 142 -2.93 -14.42 -11.44
N LYS A 143 -4.07 -14.70 -12.05
CA LYS A 143 -4.33 -15.97 -12.81
C LYS A 143 -3.91 -17.22 -12.01
N GLY A 144 -4.27 -17.26 -10.72
CA GLY A 144 -3.99 -18.36 -9.81
C GLY A 144 -2.54 -18.44 -9.27
N LYS A 145 -1.60 -17.69 -9.84
CA LYS A 145 -0.18 -17.68 -9.43
C LYS A 145 0.11 -16.55 -8.45
N VAL A 146 0.97 -16.83 -7.45
CA VAL A 146 1.44 -15.80 -6.52
C VAL A 146 2.38 -14.84 -7.24
N VAL A 147 2.12 -13.53 -7.09
CA VAL A 147 2.98 -12.46 -7.61
C VAL A 147 3.79 -11.89 -6.45
N PRO A 148 5.13 -12.06 -6.43
CA PRO A 148 5.98 -11.68 -5.30
C PRO A 148 5.90 -10.20 -4.94
N SER A 149 5.84 -9.30 -5.93
CA SER A 149 5.72 -7.85 -5.73
C SER A 149 4.39 -7.48 -5.05
N ILE A 150 3.27 -8.11 -5.47
CA ILE A 150 1.97 -7.90 -4.85
C ILE A 150 1.96 -8.47 -3.41
N ARG A 151 2.59 -9.64 -3.20
CA ARG A 151 2.72 -10.21 -1.84
C ARG A 151 3.52 -9.28 -0.91
N LYS A 152 4.60 -8.66 -1.40
CA LYS A 152 5.36 -7.64 -0.68
C LYS A 152 4.47 -6.44 -0.33
N ARG A 153 3.67 -5.96 -1.29
CA ARG A 153 2.70 -4.87 -1.08
C ARG A 153 1.74 -5.20 0.06
N ARG A 154 1.10 -6.38 0.05
CA ARG A 154 0.15 -6.80 1.11
C ARG A 154 0.80 -6.78 2.49
N LYS A 155 2.04 -7.26 2.62
CA LYS A 155 2.79 -7.22 3.88
C LYS A 155 3.03 -5.78 4.37
N VAL A 156 3.40 -4.87 3.46
CA VAL A 156 3.63 -3.46 3.79
C VAL A 156 2.32 -2.77 4.19
N GLU A 157 1.22 -3.01 3.49
CA GLU A 157 -0.10 -2.47 3.83
C GLU A 157 -0.53 -2.89 5.24
N LEU A 158 -0.40 -4.18 5.60
CA LEU A 158 -0.68 -4.67 6.95
C LEU A 158 0.22 -3.99 8.00
N LEU A 159 1.53 -3.91 7.74
CA LEU A 159 2.48 -3.30 8.66
C LEU A 159 2.15 -1.83 8.95
N LEU A 160 1.70 -1.09 7.95
CA LEU A 160 1.44 0.35 8.06
C LEU A 160 0.06 0.69 8.61
N LEU A 161 -0.94 -0.17 8.39
CA LEU A 161 -2.36 0.19 8.54
C LEU A 161 -3.18 -0.76 9.43
N PHE A 162 -2.70 -1.99 9.69
CA PHE A 162 -3.43 -2.92 10.55
C PHE A 162 -3.16 -2.62 12.02
N HIS A 163 -4.25 -2.43 12.76
CA HIS A 163 -4.22 -2.24 14.22
C HIS A 163 -4.91 -3.45 14.86
N THR A 164 -4.17 -4.18 15.68
CA THR A 164 -4.68 -5.31 16.48
C THR A 164 -5.68 -4.87 17.54
#